data_b6150f29fe5fe4b9e840e1b953dccebf
#
_entry.id   b6150f29fe5fe4b9e840e1b953dccebf
#
_cell.length_a   1.000
_cell.length_b   1.000
_cell.length_c   1.000
_cell.angle_alpha   90.00
_cell.angle_beta   90.00
_cell.angle_gamma   90.00
#
_symmetry.space_group_name_H-M   'P 1'
#
loop_
_entity.id
_entity.type
_entity.pdbx_description
1 polymer ?
#
loop_
_entity_poly.entity_id
_entity_poly.type
_entity_poly.pdbx_seq_one_letter_code
_entity_poly.pdbx_strand_id
1 'polypeptide(L)'
;MQKVNQTYKIAPADRLASVSEYYFSKKLKEVAQMNAEGKDVISLGIGSPDMPPSEKTIETLCNNAHDPNGHGYQPYVGIPELRKGFAAWYQRWYGVDLNPNTEIQPLIGSKEGILHVTLAFVNPGEQVLVPNPGYPTYTSLSKILGTEVINYDLKEEDGWMPDFETLENMDLGRVKLMWTNYPNMPT
;
A
#
# COMPACT_ATOMS: atom_id res chain seq x y z
N MET A 1 54.39 3.52 0.81
CA MET A 1 52.93 3.55 1.01
C MET A 1 52.28 2.71 -0.09
N GLN A 2 51.93 1.46 0.21
CA GLN A 2 51.20 0.61 -0.72
C GLN A 2 49.73 1.12 -0.74
N LYS A 3 49.26 1.56 -1.93
CA LYS A 3 47.83 1.83 -2.16
C LYS A 3 47.11 0.48 -2.15
N VAL A 4 46.37 0.19 -1.09
CA VAL A 4 45.43 -0.93 -1.06
C VAL A 4 44.32 -0.58 -2.03
N ASN A 5 44.33 -1.16 -3.23
CA ASN A 5 43.22 -1.12 -4.17
C ASN A 5 42.10 -2.03 -3.61
N GLN A 6 41.38 -1.55 -2.63
CA GLN A 6 40.21 -2.23 -2.11
C GLN A 6 39.02 -1.87 -3.02
N THR A 7 38.70 -2.76 -3.94
CA THR A 7 37.46 -2.66 -4.75
C THR A 7 36.29 -2.91 -3.82
N TYR A 8 35.62 -1.83 -3.40
CA TYR A 8 34.37 -1.93 -2.64
C TYR A 8 33.29 -2.49 -3.55
N LYS A 9 32.79 -3.68 -3.22
CA LYS A 9 31.68 -4.31 -3.91
C LYS A 9 30.38 -3.87 -3.22
N ILE A 10 29.64 -2.99 -3.87
CA ILE A 10 28.30 -2.59 -3.38
C ILE A 10 27.36 -3.73 -3.71
N ALA A 11 26.74 -4.34 -2.69
CA ALA A 11 25.73 -5.38 -2.83
C ALA A 11 24.40 -4.89 -2.19
N PRO A 12 23.25 -5.31 -2.72
CA PRO A 12 21.96 -5.10 -2.07
C PRO A 12 21.93 -5.75 -0.67
N ALA A 13 21.09 -5.23 0.22
CA ALA A 13 20.88 -5.86 1.52
C ALA A 13 20.20 -7.23 1.35
N ASP A 14 20.52 -8.19 2.24
CA ASP A 14 20.00 -9.57 2.18
C ASP A 14 18.47 -9.65 2.18
N ARG A 15 17.81 -8.70 2.85
CA ARG A 15 16.35 -8.59 2.87
C ARG A 15 15.72 -8.40 1.48
N LEU A 16 16.48 -7.97 0.51
CA LEU A 16 16.03 -7.80 -0.88
C LEU A 16 16.17 -9.09 -1.71
N ALA A 17 16.82 -10.13 -1.21
CA ALA A 17 17.00 -11.39 -1.93
C ALA A 17 15.65 -12.07 -2.27
N SER A 18 14.62 -11.86 -1.45
CA SER A 18 13.27 -12.39 -1.67
C SER A 18 12.37 -11.48 -2.53
N VAL A 19 12.87 -10.29 -2.91
CA VAL A 19 12.09 -9.32 -3.70
C VAL A 19 12.25 -9.65 -5.17
N SER A 20 11.17 -10.05 -5.82
CA SER A 20 11.12 -10.22 -7.26
C SER A 20 10.47 -9.00 -7.94
N GLU A 21 10.78 -8.79 -9.21
CA GLU A 21 10.07 -7.78 -9.99
C GLU A 21 8.56 -8.06 -9.98
N TYR A 22 7.79 -7.02 -9.73
CA TYR A 22 6.34 -7.11 -9.66
C TYR A 22 5.76 -7.70 -10.97
N TYR A 23 4.94 -8.73 -10.84
CA TYR A 23 4.40 -9.49 -11.99
C TYR A 23 3.78 -8.59 -13.05
N PHE A 24 2.94 -7.63 -12.65
CA PHE A 24 2.30 -6.72 -13.58
C PHE A 24 3.27 -5.77 -14.28
N SER A 25 4.39 -5.40 -13.65
CA SER A 25 5.44 -4.61 -14.31
C SER A 25 6.01 -5.35 -15.53
N LYS A 26 6.26 -6.66 -15.39
CA LYS A 26 6.72 -7.52 -16.50
C LYS A 26 5.66 -7.61 -17.59
N LYS A 27 4.40 -7.84 -17.22
CA LYS A 27 3.30 -7.98 -18.17
C LYS A 27 2.98 -6.70 -18.93
N LEU A 28 3.09 -5.54 -18.28
CA LEU A 28 2.94 -4.25 -18.96
C LEU A 28 4.04 -4.02 -20.03
N LYS A 29 5.29 -4.39 -19.71
CA LYS A 29 6.39 -4.32 -20.69
C LYS A 29 6.13 -5.25 -21.88
N GLU A 30 5.67 -6.46 -21.61
CA GLU A 30 5.31 -7.46 -22.66
C GLU A 30 4.20 -6.93 -23.56
N VAL A 31 3.10 -6.40 -22.98
CA VAL A 31 1.99 -5.80 -23.75
C VAL A 31 2.46 -4.58 -24.55
N ALA A 32 3.28 -3.72 -23.96
CA ALA A 32 3.83 -2.57 -24.67
C ALA A 32 4.69 -2.99 -25.88
N GLN A 33 5.50 -4.03 -25.74
CA GLN A 33 6.28 -4.59 -26.84
C GLN A 33 5.36 -5.17 -27.93
N MET A 34 4.36 -5.97 -27.54
CA MET A 34 3.40 -6.54 -28.48
C MET A 34 2.68 -5.45 -29.29
N ASN A 35 2.31 -4.34 -28.65
CA ASN A 35 1.67 -3.22 -29.34
C ASN A 35 2.64 -2.46 -30.25
N ALA A 36 3.90 -2.32 -29.86
CA ALA A 36 4.94 -1.78 -30.74
C ALA A 36 5.18 -2.65 -31.99
N GLU A 37 4.91 -3.96 -31.91
CA GLU A 37 4.93 -4.93 -33.02
C GLU A 37 3.63 -4.94 -33.83
N GLY A 38 2.66 -4.09 -33.49
CA GLY A 38 1.38 -3.96 -34.24
C GLY A 38 0.32 -5.01 -33.88
N LYS A 39 0.42 -5.67 -32.69
CA LYS A 39 -0.55 -6.71 -32.28
C LYS A 39 -1.85 -6.16 -31.68
N ASP A 40 -1.91 -4.85 -31.38
CA ASP A 40 -3.09 -4.14 -30.88
C ASP A 40 -3.76 -4.82 -29.66
N VAL A 41 -2.94 -5.14 -28.65
CA VAL A 41 -3.37 -5.83 -27.44
C VAL A 41 -4.05 -4.86 -26.48
N ILE A 42 -5.29 -5.16 -26.10
CA ILE A 42 -6.04 -4.43 -25.06
C ILE A 42 -5.71 -5.05 -23.71
N SER A 43 -5.10 -4.25 -22.81
CA SER A 43 -4.76 -4.71 -21.47
C SER A 43 -5.96 -4.54 -20.53
N LEU A 44 -6.42 -5.65 -19.94
CA LEU A 44 -7.41 -5.66 -18.86
C LEU A 44 -6.79 -6.02 -17.51
N GLY A 45 -5.44 -6.05 -17.46
CA GLY A 45 -4.71 -6.52 -16.26
C GLY A 45 -4.52 -5.47 -15.17
N ILE A 46 -4.71 -4.19 -15.47
CA ILE A 46 -4.59 -3.10 -14.48
C ILE A 46 -5.79 -2.18 -14.61
N GLY A 47 -6.53 -2.03 -13.51
CA GLY A 47 -7.56 -1.02 -13.38
C GLY A 47 -6.92 0.35 -13.18
N SER A 48 -7.04 1.22 -14.17
CA SER A 48 -6.63 2.62 -14.07
C SER A 48 -7.84 3.51 -14.35
N PRO A 49 -8.02 4.61 -13.61
CA PRO A 49 -9.05 5.58 -13.97
C PRO A 49 -8.85 6.05 -15.42
N ASP A 50 -9.90 5.97 -16.21
CA ASP A 50 -9.92 6.41 -17.63
C ASP A 50 -10.55 7.79 -17.81
N MET A 51 -11.22 8.30 -16.76
CA MET A 51 -11.81 9.64 -16.76
C MET A 51 -10.98 10.62 -15.93
N PRO A 52 -10.88 11.88 -16.36
CA PRO A 52 -10.23 12.91 -15.56
C PRO A 52 -11.02 13.20 -14.27
N PRO A 53 -10.38 13.79 -13.24
CA PRO A 53 -11.10 14.35 -12.11
C PRO A 53 -12.13 15.41 -12.56
N SER A 54 -13.10 15.74 -11.68
CA SER A 54 -14.06 16.80 -11.99
C SER A 54 -13.34 18.13 -12.27
N GLU A 55 -13.92 18.93 -13.16
CA GLU A 55 -13.42 20.29 -13.48
C GLU A 55 -13.13 21.09 -12.22
N LYS A 56 -14.07 21.09 -11.27
CA LYS A 56 -13.93 21.77 -9.98
C LYS A 56 -12.70 21.31 -9.20
N THR A 57 -12.35 20.04 -9.26
CA THR A 57 -11.14 19.51 -8.60
C THR A 57 -9.89 20.06 -9.26
N ILE A 58 -9.87 20.06 -10.58
CA ILE A 58 -8.74 20.58 -11.38
C ILE A 58 -8.56 22.09 -11.12
N GLU A 59 -9.63 22.86 -11.21
CA GLU A 59 -9.60 24.31 -10.94
C GLU A 59 -9.12 24.60 -9.52
N THR A 60 -9.60 23.86 -8.53
CA THR A 60 -9.18 24.01 -7.13
C THR A 60 -7.68 23.76 -6.99
N LEU A 61 -7.16 22.70 -7.62
CA LEU A 61 -5.73 22.40 -7.61
C LEU A 61 -4.92 23.54 -8.24
N CYS A 62 -5.32 24.00 -9.43
CA CYS A 62 -4.64 25.07 -10.15
C CYS A 62 -4.64 26.39 -9.35
N ASN A 63 -5.78 26.77 -8.77
CA ASN A 63 -5.91 27.99 -7.99
C ASN A 63 -5.02 27.95 -6.73
N ASN A 64 -4.99 26.82 -6.01
CA ASN A 64 -4.12 26.67 -4.84
C ASN A 64 -2.63 26.59 -5.21
N ALA A 65 -2.30 26.08 -6.40
CA ALA A 65 -0.91 26.10 -6.89
C ALA A 65 -0.37 27.53 -7.16
N HIS A 66 -1.26 28.50 -7.36
CA HIS A 66 -0.87 29.92 -7.50
C HIS A 66 -0.78 30.67 -6.17
N ASP A 67 -1.18 30.06 -5.05
CA ASP A 67 -1.06 30.68 -3.73
C ASP A 67 0.43 30.72 -3.31
N PRO A 68 1.03 31.91 -3.17
CA PRO A 68 2.44 32.01 -2.79
C PRO A 68 2.74 31.45 -1.40
N ASN A 69 1.74 31.28 -0.54
CA ASN A 69 1.89 30.70 0.79
C ASN A 69 1.75 29.16 0.80
N GLY A 70 1.29 28.56 -0.30
CA GLY A 70 1.07 27.12 -0.43
C GLY A 70 2.33 26.28 -0.60
N HIS A 71 3.50 26.89 -0.83
CA HIS A 71 4.75 26.21 -1.21
C HIS A 71 5.76 26.05 -0.08
N GLY A 72 5.43 26.50 1.13
CA GLY A 72 6.30 26.40 2.28
C GLY A 72 6.41 24.95 2.80
N TYR A 73 7.37 24.74 3.69
CA TYR A 73 7.51 23.48 4.41
C TYR A 73 6.24 23.20 5.24
N GLN A 74 5.69 22.01 5.07
CA GLN A 74 4.45 21.61 5.73
C GLN A 74 4.71 20.64 6.91
N PRO A 75 3.82 20.59 7.92
CA PRO A 75 3.92 19.62 8.99
C PRO A 75 3.84 18.18 8.45
N TYR A 76 4.68 17.28 8.96
CA TYR A 76 4.67 15.86 8.58
C TYR A 76 3.36 15.12 8.93
N VAL A 77 2.56 15.68 9.83
CA VAL A 77 1.20 15.19 10.13
C VAL A 77 0.14 15.67 9.13
N GLY A 78 0.54 16.42 8.11
CA GLY A 78 -0.37 17.04 7.15
C GLY A 78 -0.98 18.36 7.63
N ILE A 79 -1.42 19.19 6.70
CA ILE A 79 -2.07 20.46 7.02
C ILE A 79 -3.43 20.24 7.70
N PRO A 80 -3.85 21.13 8.63
CA PRO A 80 -5.12 20.99 9.34
C PRO A 80 -6.34 20.90 8.41
N GLU A 81 -6.34 21.64 7.32
CA GLU A 81 -7.42 21.68 6.32
C GLU A 81 -7.62 20.30 5.67
N LEU A 82 -6.56 19.60 5.30
CA LEU A 82 -6.62 18.26 4.72
C LEU A 82 -7.19 17.26 5.73
N ARG A 83 -6.71 17.30 6.98
CA ARG A 83 -7.19 16.39 8.04
C ARG A 83 -8.67 16.64 8.37
N LYS A 84 -9.11 17.91 8.44
CA LYS A 84 -10.52 18.26 8.61
C LYS A 84 -11.36 17.80 7.41
N GLY A 85 -10.81 17.90 6.20
CA GLY A 85 -11.45 17.39 4.98
C GLY A 85 -11.73 15.89 5.06
N PHE A 86 -10.74 15.09 5.49
CA PHE A 86 -10.92 13.65 5.73
C PHE A 86 -11.96 13.37 6.81
N ALA A 87 -11.92 14.06 7.96
CA ALA A 87 -12.90 13.89 9.02
C ALA A 87 -14.33 14.15 8.51
N ALA A 88 -14.54 15.27 7.81
CA ALA A 88 -15.84 15.63 7.24
C ALA A 88 -16.33 14.60 6.19
N TRP A 89 -15.41 14.05 5.41
CA TRP A 89 -15.74 13.03 4.43
C TRP A 89 -16.18 11.72 5.09
N TYR A 90 -15.48 11.25 6.10
CA TYR A 90 -15.84 10.05 6.85
C TYR A 90 -17.17 10.21 7.57
N GLN A 91 -17.41 11.35 8.19
CA GLN A 91 -18.69 11.64 8.83
C GLN A 91 -19.83 11.62 7.81
N ARG A 92 -19.63 12.27 6.66
CA ARG A 92 -20.68 12.37 5.63
C ARG A 92 -21.07 11.02 5.03
N TRP A 93 -20.10 10.15 4.72
CA TRP A 93 -20.34 8.94 3.94
C TRP A 93 -20.50 7.68 4.79
N TYR A 94 -19.93 7.66 5.97
CA TYR A 94 -19.94 6.50 6.85
C TYR A 94 -20.55 6.77 8.24
N GLY A 95 -20.89 8.01 8.58
CA GLY A 95 -21.37 8.38 9.90
C GLY A 95 -20.33 8.21 11.01
N VAL A 96 -19.04 8.26 10.65
CA VAL A 96 -17.93 8.08 11.57
C VAL A 96 -17.33 9.44 11.91
N ASP A 97 -17.37 9.80 13.19
CA ASP A 97 -16.76 11.01 13.73
C ASP A 97 -15.28 10.72 14.05
N LEU A 98 -14.37 11.47 13.43
CA LEU A 98 -12.95 11.39 13.65
C LEU A 98 -12.40 12.72 14.15
N ASN A 99 -11.56 12.68 15.17
CA ASN A 99 -10.80 13.85 15.59
C ASN A 99 -9.66 14.13 14.58
N PRO A 100 -9.72 15.26 13.84
CA PRO A 100 -8.71 15.56 12.80
C PRO A 100 -7.30 15.78 13.36
N ASN A 101 -7.15 15.99 14.68
CA ASN A 101 -5.86 16.24 15.29
C ASN A 101 -5.14 14.98 15.77
N THR A 102 -5.88 13.90 16.08
CA THR A 102 -5.32 12.71 16.74
C THR A 102 -5.63 11.39 16.02
N GLU A 103 -6.61 11.37 15.11
CA GLU A 103 -7.10 10.13 14.49
C GLU A 103 -6.94 10.09 12.97
N ILE A 104 -6.29 11.11 12.38
CA ILE A 104 -6.07 11.18 10.94
C ILE A 104 -4.60 11.44 10.65
N GLN A 105 -3.98 10.51 9.90
CA GLN A 105 -2.66 10.66 9.32
C GLN A 105 -2.76 10.57 7.80
N PRO A 106 -2.62 11.70 7.07
CA PRO A 106 -2.57 11.69 5.62
C PRO A 106 -1.35 10.91 5.10
N LEU A 107 -1.54 10.22 3.99
CA LEU A 107 -0.53 9.39 3.33
C LEU A 107 -0.49 9.72 1.84
N ILE A 108 0.64 9.47 1.18
CA ILE A 108 0.78 9.58 -0.28
C ILE A 108 0.13 8.37 -0.98
N GLY A 109 -0.26 7.37 -0.21
CA GLY A 109 -0.97 6.19 -0.68
C GLY A 109 -0.99 5.10 0.39
N SER A 110 -1.89 4.11 0.23
CA SER A 110 -2.06 3.02 1.21
C SER A 110 -0.80 2.20 1.46
N LYS A 111 0.06 2.03 0.46
CA LYS A 111 1.34 1.29 0.61
C LYS A 111 2.26 1.91 1.64
N GLU A 112 2.34 3.24 1.70
CA GLU A 112 3.08 3.97 2.72
C GLU A 112 2.52 3.67 4.12
N GLY A 113 1.19 3.70 4.27
CA GLY A 113 0.54 3.38 5.54
C GLY A 113 0.79 1.94 5.98
N ILE A 114 0.71 0.97 5.07
CA ILE A 114 1.00 -0.44 5.35
C ILE A 114 2.44 -0.59 5.85
N LEU A 115 3.40 0.07 5.19
CA LEU A 115 4.81 0.06 5.62
C LEU A 115 4.96 0.64 7.03
N HIS A 116 4.42 1.84 7.26
CA HIS A 116 4.61 2.55 8.52
C HIS A 116 3.92 1.86 9.70
N VAL A 117 2.70 1.34 9.50
CA VAL A 117 1.99 0.56 10.53
C VAL A 117 2.76 -0.71 10.87
N THR A 118 3.25 -1.45 9.87
CA THR A 118 4.05 -2.64 10.13
C THR A 118 5.34 -2.30 10.87
N LEU A 119 6.06 -1.25 10.46
CA LEU A 119 7.27 -0.77 11.14
C LEU A 119 7.02 -0.37 12.60
N ALA A 120 5.87 0.26 12.88
CA ALA A 120 5.56 0.77 14.21
C ALA A 120 5.15 -0.31 15.21
N PHE A 121 4.55 -1.41 14.75
CA PHE A 121 3.89 -2.38 15.61
C PHE A 121 4.43 -3.80 15.54
N VAL A 122 5.28 -4.13 14.55
CA VAL A 122 5.75 -5.50 14.32
C VAL A 122 7.27 -5.54 14.25
N ASN A 123 7.89 -6.32 15.14
CA ASN A 123 9.33 -6.54 15.11
C ASN A 123 9.71 -7.66 14.10
N PRO A 124 10.96 -7.67 13.60
CA PRO A 124 11.46 -8.82 12.85
C PRO A 124 11.26 -10.14 13.61
N GLY A 125 10.75 -11.17 12.93
CA GLY A 125 10.44 -12.49 13.52
C GLY A 125 9.07 -12.58 14.20
N GLU A 126 8.34 -11.47 14.38
CA GLU A 126 6.93 -11.51 14.76
C GLU A 126 6.04 -11.76 13.53
N GLN A 127 4.77 -12.10 13.76
CA GLN A 127 3.87 -12.58 12.74
C GLN A 127 2.81 -11.57 12.34
N VAL A 128 2.45 -11.61 11.05
CA VAL A 128 1.38 -10.81 10.46
C VAL A 128 0.42 -11.73 9.72
N LEU A 129 -0.88 -11.64 10.04
CA LEU A 129 -1.93 -12.32 9.30
C LEU A 129 -2.26 -11.55 8.01
N VAL A 130 -2.26 -12.26 6.89
CA VAL A 130 -2.48 -11.70 5.56
C VAL A 130 -3.54 -12.53 4.83
N PRO A 131 -4.55 -11.89 4.19
CA PRO A 131 -5.58 -12.61 3.45
C PRO A 131 -4.99 -13.32 2.23
N ASN A 132 -5.52 -14.50 1.92
CA ASN A 132 -5.17 -15.28 0.73
C ASN A 132 -6.45 -15.79 0.03
N PRO A 133 -6.77 -15.31 -1.19
CA PRO A 133 -6.04 -14.28 -1.96
C PRO A 133 -6.14 -12.90 -1.31
N GLY A 134 -5.14 -12.06 -1.57
CA GLY A 134 -5.08 -10.73 -0.98
C GLY A 134 -4.13 -9.78 -1.72
N TYR A 135 -4.14 -8.53 -1.31
CA TYR A 135 -3.31 -7.49 -1.90
C TYR A 135 -1.81 -7.80 -1.69
N PRO A 136 -1.01 -7.97 -2.76
CA PRO A 136 0.37 -8.45 -2.67
C PRO A 136 1.29 -7.60 -1.79
N THR A 137 0.93 -6.34 -1.56
CA THR A 137 1.71 -5.40 -0.77
C THR A 137 1.84 -5.84 0.69
N TYR A 138 0.80 -6.45 1.27
CA TYR A 138 0.86 -6.95 2.65
C TYR A 138 1.99 -7.96 2.83
N THR A 139 2.04 -8.98 1.97
CA THR A 139 3.09 -10.00 1.99
C THR A 139 4.47 -9.43 1.67
N SER A 140 4.56 -8.58 0.63
CA SER A 140 5.86 -8.07 0.16
C SER A 140 6.53 -7.17 1.19
N LEU A 141 5.77 -6.24 1.80
CA LEU A 141 6.33 -5.35 2.82
C LEU A 141 6.67 -6.09 4.10
N SER A 142 5.81 -7.03 4.54
CA SER A 142 6.11 -7.87 5.71
C SER A 142 7.42 -8.62 5.54
N LYS A 143 7.66 -9.25 4.39
CA LYS A 143 8.93 -9.94 4.09
C LYS A 143 10.14 -9.01 4.10
N ILE A 144 10.03 -7.80 3.50
CA ILE A 144 11.11 -6.81 3.50
C ILE A 144 11.47 -6.37 4.91
N LEU A 145 10.48 -6.29 5.80
CA LEU A 145 10.66 -5.90 7.20
C LEU A 145 11.12 -7.06 8.09
N GLY A 146 11.26 -8.27 7.53
CA GLY A 146 11.72 -9.45 8.26
C GLY A 146 10.68 -10.05 9.19
N THR A 147 9.39 -9.76 8.96
CA THR A 147 8.28 -10.37 9.69
C THR A 147 7.85 -11.67 9.02
N GLU A 148 7.25 -12.57 9.79
CA GLU A 148 6.69 -13.82 9.28
C GLU A 148 5.25 -13.59 8.81
N VAL A 149 4.95 -14.03 7.59
CA VAL A 149 3.59 -13.94 7.01
C VAL A 149 2.86 -15.24 7.27
N ILE A 150 1.73 -15.16 7.95
CA ILE A 150 0.76 -16.24 8.13
C ILE A 150 -0.46 -15.91 7.29
N ASN A 151 -0.80 -16.78 6.34
CA ASN A 151 -1.98 -16.58 5.53
C ASN A 151 -3.22 -17.11 6.24
N TYR A 152 -4.34 -16.40 6.07
CA TYR A 152 -5.67 -16.93 6.32
C TYR A 152 -6.44 -16.96 4.99
N ASP A 153 -7.01 -18.11 4.68
CA ASP A 153 -7.66 -18.32 3.39
C ASP A 153 -9.06 -17.72 3.37
N LEU A 154 -9.35 -17.04 2.27
CA LEU A 154 -10.67 -16.53 1.94
C LEU A 154 -11.26 -17.41 0.83
N LYS A 155 -12.51 -17.83 0.97
CA LYS A 155 -13.16 -18.75 0.04
C LYS A 155 -14.42 -18.14 -0.53
N GLU A 156 -14.72 -18.48 -1.77
CA GLU A 156 -15.90 -17.99 -2.49
C GLU A 156 -17.19 -18.48 -1.81
N GLU A 157 -17.22 -19.73 -1.37
CA GLU A 157 -18.37 -20.31 -0.64
C GLU A 157 -18.70 -19.59 0.66
N ASP A 158 -17.70 -18.94 1.28
CA ASP A 158 -17.85 -18.16 2.53
C ASP A 158 -18.04 -16.65 2.25
N GLY A 159 -18.27 -16.27 0.98
CA GLY A 159 -18.41 -14.89 0.54
C GLY A 159 -17.14 -14.07 0.75
N TRP A 160 -15.98 -14.69 0.67
CA TRP A 160 -14.66 -14.09 0.87
C TRP A 160 -14.46 -13.46 2.26
N MET A 161 -15.17 -13.98 3.25
CA MET A 161 -15.01 -13.56 4.65
C MET A 161 -14.00 -14.45 5.38
N PRO A 162 -13.29 -13.91 6.40
CA PRO A 162 -12.41 -14.72 7.24
C PRO A 162 -13.19 -15.79 7.98
N ASP A 163 -12.64 -17.00 8.00
CA ASP A 163 -13.14 -18.08 8.84
C ASP A 163 -12.63 -17.88 10.28
N PHE A 164 -13.49 -17.33 11.13
CA PHE A 164 -13.14 -17.02 12.52
C PHE A 164 -12.91 -18.27 13.36
N GLU A 165 -13.58 -19.39 13.07
CA GLU A 165 -13.37 -20.64 13.79
C GLU A 165 -11.94 -21.17 13.51
N THR A 166 -11.51 -21.13 12.25
CA THR A 166 -10.13 -21.47 11.89
C THR A 166 -9.14 -20.55 12.57
N LEU A 167 -9.39 -19.23 12.57
CA LEU A 167 -8.49 -18.24 13.19
C LEU A 167 -8.36 -18.44 14.70
N GLU A 168 -9.44 -18.74 15.42
CA GLU A 168 -9.44 -19.00 16.85
C GLU A 168 -8.63 -20.25 17.23
N ASN A 169 -8.54 -21.23 16.32
CA ASN A 169 -7.76 -22.45 16.52
C ASN A 169 -6.29 -22.34 16.08
N MET A 170 -5.86 -21.23 15.51
CA MET A 170 -4.46 -20.99 15.14
C MET A 170 -3.60 -20.60 16.35
N ASP A 171 -2.30 -20.90 16.29
CA ASP A 171 -1.33 -20.30 17.23
C ASP A 171 -1.06 -18.84 16.86
N LEU A 172 -1.75 -17.93 17.53
CA LEU A 172 -1.65 -16.50 17.34
C LEU A 172 -0.69 -15.82 18.33
N GLY A 173 0.06 -16.56 19.11
CA GLY A 173 0.91 -16.03 20.20
C GLY A 173 1.96 -15.02 19.74
N ARG A 174 2.43 -15.11 18.49
CA ARG A 174 3.39 -14.18 17.87
C ARG A 174 2.77 -13.20 16.88
N VAL A 175 1.47 -13.28 16.64
CA VAL A 175 0.76 -12.40 15.71
C VAL A 175 0.57 -11.02 16.35
N LYS A 176 0.97 -9.98 15.64
CA LYS A 176 0.85 -8.57 16.08
C LYS A 176 -0.13 -7.76 15.24
N LEU A 177 -0.39 -8.19 14.01
CA LEU A 177 -1.17 -7.44 13.06
C LEU A 177 -1.94 -8.40 12.15
N MET A 178 -3.19 -8.07 11.86
CA MET A 178 -4.02 -8.71 10.84
C MET A 178 -4.44 -7.68 9.81
N TRP A 179 -4.13 -7.93 8.55
CA TRP A 179 -4.60 -7.11 7.44
C TRP A 179 -5.94 -7.61 6.94
N THR A 180 -6.89 -6.68 6.80
CA THR A 180 -8.18 -6.91 6.16
C THR A 180 -8.42 -5.86 5.08
N ASN A 181 -9.13 -6.21 4.01
CA ASN A 181 -9.41 -5.33 2.89
C ASN A 181 -10.78 -5.66 2.32
N TYR A 182 -11.74 -4.73 2.44
CA TYR A 182 -13.09 -4.93 1.91
C TYR A 182 -13.60 -3.67 1.19
N PRO A 183 -14.16 -3.84 -0.03
CA PRO A 183 -14.21 -5.10 -0.80
C PRO A 183 -12.82 -5.70 -0.96
N ASN A 184 -12.72 -7.06 -0.92
CA ASN A 184 -11.42 -7.72 -1.02
C ASN A 184 -10.85 -7.57 -2.43
N MET A 185 -9.53 -7.47 -2.54
CA MET A 185 -8.80 -7.49 -3.80
C MET A 185 -7.81 -8.66 -3.76
N PRO A 186 -7.86 -9.56 -4.77
CA PRO A 186 -8.45 -9.45 -6.12
C PRO A 186 -9.84 -10.05 -6.31
N THR A 187 -10.56 -10.40 -5.27
CA THR A 187 -11.85 -11.13 -5.33
C THR A 187 -13.04 -10.26 -5.00
#